data_e0e405effb803ab890480f21a1c6c483
#
_entry.id   e0e405effb803ab890480f21a1c6c483
#
_cell.length_a   1.000
_cell.length_b   1.000
_cell.length_c   1.000
_cell.angle_alpha   90.00
_cell.angle_beta   90.00
_cell.angle_gamma   90.00
#
_symmetry.space_group_name_H-M   'P 1'
#
loop_
_entity.id
_entity.type
_entity.pdbx_description
1 polymer ?
#
loop_
_entity_poly.entity_id
_entity_poly.type
_entity_poly.pdbx_seq_one_letter_code
_entity_poly.pdbx_strand_id
1 'polypeptide(L)'
;MSNVKWDSMLSDVALKVKPSPIRALLKYTKMPGVISFAGGNPDPAVFPVEEFYEASAILRREGRDVLQYGATGGYEPLKSFISKWMAPRMGREVKSEEMLVTTGSQEGMDLLCAVLLNAGDTIIVEAPTYPGALHAMRNRGARFIGAPCDEHGLCVDQLPQLIEQGRKDGHRIKFIYTIVNFQNPSGATLSEERRAKLLEIAEKYDLVIFEDDPYGHLRYRGSHVPTIFSMD
;
A
#
# COMPACT_ATOMS: atom_id res chain seq x y z
N MET A 1 -0.66 19.55 37.78
CA MET A 1 -0.94 19.29 36.34
C MET A 1 -0.02 20.21 35.55
N SER A 2 0.69 19.68 34.57
CA SER A 2 1.66 20.47 33.79
C SER A 2 0.95 21.55 32.97
N ASN A 3 1.42 22.81 33.07
CA ASN A 3 0.95 23.94 32.26
C ASN A 3 1.50 23.88 30.80
N VAL A 4 1.77 22.70 30.28
CA VAL A 4 2.27 22.52 28.90
C VAL A 4 1.17 22.87 27.91
N LYS A 5 1.43 23.84 27.05
CA LYS A 5 0.54 24.20 25.95
C LYS A 5 0.81 23.23 24.79
N TRP A 6 0.13 22.10 24.76
CA TRP A 6 0.35 21.03 23.79
C TRP A 6 0.25 21.51 22.34
N ASP A 7 -0.66 22.41 22.03
CA ASP A 7 -0.83 22.93 20.65
C ASP A 7 0.43 23.60 20.11
N SER A 8 1.25 24.22 20.98
CA SER A 8 2.52 24.82 20.57
C SER A 8 3.66 23.81 20.38
N MET A 9 3.45 22.56 20.81
CA MET A 9 4.45 21.48 20.72
C MET A 9 4.17 20.55 19.52
N LEU A 10 3.00 20.65 18.91
CA LEU A 10 2.64 19.81 17.77
C LEU A 10 3.39 20.25 16.52
N SER A 11 3.80 19.27 15.71
CA SER A 11 4.39 19.55 14.40
C SER A 11 3.34 20.09 13.42
N ASP A 12 3.80 20.80 12.39
CA ASP A 12 2.93 21.28 11.30
C ASP A 12 2.12 20.17 10.65
N VAL A 13 2.69 18.96 10.58
CA VAL A 13 2.00 17.78 10.07
C VAL A 13 0.85 17.39 11.00
N ALA A 14 1.12 17.30 12.31
CA ALA A 14 0.10 16.93 13.29
C ALA A 14 -1.06 17.92 13.32
N LEU A 15 -0.78 19.22 13.18
CA LEU A 15 -1.79 20.27 13.11
C LEU A 15 -2.67 20.20 11.85
N LYS A 16 -2.16 19.63 10.77
CA LYS A 16 -2.87 19.46 9.47
C LYS A 16 -3.64 18.14 9.36
N VAL A 17 -3.38 17.17 10.26
CA VAL A 17 -4.07 15.87 10.25
C VAL A 17 -5.55 16.06 10.56
N LYS A 18 -6.40 15.59 9.67
CA LYS A 18 -7.86 15.55 9.88
C LYS A 18 -8.30 14.12 10.18
N PRO A 19 -9.30 13.94 11.08
CA PRO A 19 -9.88 12.63 11.31
C PRO A 19 -10.34 11.97 9.99
N SER A 20 -10.12 10.67 9.85
CA SER A 20 -10.60 9.94 8.68
C SER A 20 -12.13 9.93 8.65
N PRO A 21 -12.78 10.40 7.57
CA PRO A 21 -14.24 10.34 7.42
C PRO A 21 -14.77 8.90 7.54
N ILE A 22 -14.03 7.92 7.02
CA ILE A 22 -14.39 6.49 7.10
C ILE A 22 -14.43 6.03 8.55
N ARG A 23 -13.41 6.38 9.36
CA ARG A 23 -13.40 6.05 10.80
C ARG A 23 -14.57 6.69 11.54
N ALA A 24 -14.96 7.89 11.16
CA ALA A 24 -16.12 8.56 11.74
C ALA A 24 -17.43 7.82 11.44
N LEU A 25 -17.51 7.14 10.28
CA LEU A 25 -18.68 6.35 9.89
C LEU A 25 -18.71 4.96 10.56
N LEU A 26 -17.58 4.39 10.96
CA LEU A 26 -17.52 3.05 11.56
C LEU A 26 -18.35 2.93 12.85
N LYS A 27 -18.59 4.04 13.57
CA LYS A 27 -19.47 4.03 14.76
C LYS A 27 -20.92 3.64 14.43
N TYR A 28 -21.37 3.91 13.21
CA TYR A 28 -22.75 3.60 12.77
C TYR A 28 -22.89 2.14 12.34
N THR A 29 -21.81 1.45 11.97
CA THR A 29 -21.85 0.06 11.50
C THR A 29 -22.27 -0.93 12.58
N LYS A 30 -22.15 -0.55 13.85
CA LYS A 30 -22.55 -1.36 15.01
C LYS A 30 -23.97 -1.11 15.49
N MET A 31 -24.72 -0.21 14.84
CA MET A 31 -26.10 0.10 15.24
C MET A 31 -27.06 -0.99 14.74
N PRO A 32 -28.04 -1.41 15.56
CA PRO A 32 -29.03 -2.38 15.13
C PRO A 32 -29.77 -1.94 13.88
N GLY A 33 -29.97 -2.87 12.93
CA GLY A 33 -30.68 -2.61 11.66
C GLY A 33 -29.86 -1.88 10.58
N VAL A 34 -28.61 -1.55 10.84
CA VAL A 34 -27.72 -0.96 9.82
C VAL A 34 -26.97 -2.05 9.06
N ILE A 35 -27.12 -2.04 7.74
CA ILE A 35 -26.31 -2.84 6.82
C ILE A 35 -25.22 -1.92 6.27
N SER A 36 -23.95 -2.24 6.59
CA SER A 36 -22.82 -1.39 6.23
C SER A 36 -22.09 -1.89 4.99
N PHE A 37 -21.88 -1.01 4.02
CA PHE A 37 -21.00 -1.22 2.87
C PHE A 37 -19.72 -0.36 2.96
N ALA A 38 -19.44 0.23 4.14
CA ALA A 38 -18.37 1.22 4.31
C ALA A 38 -17.00 0.60 4.62
N GLY A 39 -16.94 -0.62 5.11
CA GLY A 39 -15.69 -1.28 5.49
C GLY A 39 -15.64 -2.73 5.01
N GLY A 40 -14.54 -3.12 4.37
CA GLY A 40 -14.29 -4.50 3.92
C GLY A 40 -13.66 -5.37 5.02
N ASN A 41 -14.28 -5.44 6.20
CA ASN A 41 -13.78 -6.31 7.26
C ASN A 41 -13.99 -7.78 6.87
N PRO A 42 -12.98 -8.65 7.06
CA PRO A 42 -13.14 -10.07 6.90
C PRO A 42 -14.21 -10.64 7.86
N ASP A 43 -14.87 -11.71 7.46
CA ASP A 43 -15.79 -12.42 8.33
C ASP A 43 -14.99 -13.08 9.49
N PRO A 44 -15.31 -12.78 10.76
CA PRO A 44 -14.62 -13.39 11.91
C PRO A 44 -14.69 -14.92 11.93
N ALA A 45 -15.72 -15.52 11.32
CA ALA A 45 -15.89 -16.98 11.28
C ALA A 45 -14.81 -17.71 10.48
N VAL A 46 -14.09 -17.00 9.58
CA VAL A 46 -13.01 -17.58 8.78
C VAL A 46 -11.61 -17.32 9.36
N PHE A 47 -11.51 -16.69 10.52
CA PHE A 47 -10.19 -16.48 11.14
C PHE A 47 -9.59 -17.82 11.60
N PRO A 48 -8.33 -18.10 11.25
CA PRO A 48 -7.66 -19.38 11.55
C PRO A 48 -7.15 -19.39 13.00
N VAL A 49 -8.08 -19.42 13.96
CA VAL A 49 -7.75 -19.30 15.41
C VAL A 49 -6.95 -20.50 15.89
N GLU A 50 -7.32 -21.71 15.49
CA GLU A 50 -6.63 -22.94 15.92
C GLU A 50 -5.22 -23.02 15.32
N GLU A 51 -5.06 -22.63 14.05
CA GLU A 51 -3.77 -22.59 13.38
C GLU A 51 -2.83 -21.58 14.04
N PHE A 52 -3.34 -20.44 14.49
CA PHE A 52 -2.55 -19.48 15.29
C PHE A 52 -2.16 -20.07 16.65
N TYR A 53 -3.06 -20.80 17.28
CA TYR A 53 -2.79 -21.47 18.56
C TYR A 53 -1.69 -22.52 18.39
N GLU A 54 -1.79 -23.37 17.37
CA GLU A 54 -0.77 -24.36 17.02
C GLU A 54 0.58 -23.68 16.68
N ALA A 55 0.56 -22.60 15.88
CA ALA A 55 1.77 -21.85 15.55
C ALA A 55 2.45 -21.28 16.80
N SER A 56 1.69 -20.88 17.83
CA SER A 56 2.28 -20.40 19.08
C SER A 56 3.10 -21.47 19.82
N ALA A 57 2.87 -22.75 19.55
CA ALA A 57 3.62 -23.85 20.13
C ALA A 57 5.11 -23.87 19.72
N ILE A 58 5.48 -23.12 18.67
CA ILE A 58 6.89 -22.91 18.27
C ILE A 58 7.74 -22.37 19.43
N LEU A 59 7.16 -21.54 20.31
CA LEU A 59 7.83 -21.02 21.50
C LEU A 59 8.31 -22.12 22.45
N ARG A 60 7.56 -23.25 22.53
CA ARG A 60 7.96 -24.41 23.34
C ARG A 60 9.06 -25.22 22.66
N ARG A 61 9.06 -25.30 21.33
CA ARG A 61 9.98 -26.11 20.53
C ARG A 61 11.34 -25.41 20.34
N GLU A 62 11.32 -24.12 19.98
CA GLU A 62 12.51 -23.34 19.63
C GLU A 62 13.01 -22.49 20.80
N GLY A 63 12.23 -22.44 21.89
CA GLY A 63 12.67 -21.84 23.14
C GLY A 63 12.77 -20.32 23.09
N ARG A 64 13.79 -19.80 23.80
CA ARG A 64 13.94 -18.35 24.05
C ARG A 64 14.47 -17.59 22.82
N ASP A 65 15.07 -18.26 21.87
CA ASP A 65 15.73 -17.63 20.72
C ASP A 65 14.74 -16.92 19.82
N VAL A 66 13.49 -17.43 19.70
CA VAL A 66 12.43 -16.78 18.93
C VAL A 66 11.94 -15.45 19.53
N LEU A 67 12.29 -15.17 20.80
CA LEU A 67 11.95 -13.94 21.51
C LEU A 67 13.11 -12.92 21.50
N GLN A 68 14.24 -13.25 20.89
CA GLN A 68 15.41 -12.39 20.83
C GLN A 68 15.22 -11.30 19.76
N TYR A 69 16.01 -10.23 19.85
CA TYR A 69 16.10 -9.23 18.80
C TYR A 69 16.46 -9.88 17.46
N GLY A 70 15.74 -9.50 16.41
CA GLY A 70 15.96 -9.95 15.04
C GLY A 70 16.70 -8.93 14.17
N ALA A 71 16.98 -9.31 12.92
CA ALA A 71 17.53 -8.40 11.93
C ALA A 71 16.49 -7.34 11.53
N THR A 72 16.95 -6.11 11.27
CA THR A 72 16.08 -4.98 10.89
C THR A 72 15.25 -5.27 9.63
N GLY A 73 15.81 -6.02 8.66
CA GLY A 73 15.12 -6.40 7.44
C GLY A 73 14.05 -7.48 7.60
N GLY A 74 13.95 -8.10 8.78
CA GLY A 74 13.02 -9.18 9.08
C GLY A 74 13.71 -10.54 9.27
N TYR A 75 12.92 -11.52 9.71
CA TYR A 75 13.36 -12.87 10.03
C TYR A 75 13.66 -13.67 8.75
N GLU A 76 14.92 -14.11 8.56
CA GLU A 76 15.37 -14.76 7.33
C GLU A 76 14.58 -16.00 6.91
N PRO A 77 14.19 -16.92 7.82
CA PRO A 77 13.34 -18.04 7.43
C PRO A 77 11.98 -17.61 6.89
N LEU A 78 11.38 -16.53 7.42
CA LEU A 78 10.14 -15.96 6.89
C LEU A 78 10.34 -15.36 5.51
N LYS A 79 11.42 -14.59 5.31
CA LYS A 79 11.77 -14.01 4.00
C LYS A 79 11.99 -15.09 2.95
N SER A 80 12.70 -16.14 3.29
CA SER A 80 12.91 -17.30 2.41
C SER A 80 11.61 -18.01 2.06
N PHE A 81 10.71 -18.16 3.02
CA PHE A 81 9.38 -18.73 2.76
C PHE A 81 8.57 -17.83 1.83
N ILE A 82 8.50 -16.52 2.11
CA ILE A 82 7.78 -15.54 1.30
C ILE A 82 8.32 -15.52 -0.13
N SER A 83 9.66 -15.51 -0.31
CA SER A 83 10.31 -15.54 -1.61
C SER A 83 9.81 -16.70 -2.47
N LYS A 84 9.86 -17.91 -1.93
CA LYS A 84 9.41 -19.13 -2.62
C LYS A 84 7.90 -19.12 -2.88
N TRP A 85 7.11 -18.69 -1.90
CA TRP A 85 5.65 -18.62 -2.03
C TRP A 85 5.20 -17.59 -3.08
N MET A 86 5.91 -16.46 -3.18
CA MET A 86 5.61 -15.41 -4.13
C MET A 86 6.21 -15.64 -5.53
N ALA A 87 7.23 -16.51 -5.65
CA ALA A 87 7.96 -16.72 -6.91
C ALA A 87 7.07 -16.97 -8.14
N PRO A 88 5.97 -17.76 -8.07
CA PRO A 88 5.09 -17.96 -9.22
C PRO A 88 4.42 -16.68 -9.73
N ARG A 89 4.22 -15.69 -8.85
CA ARG A 89 3.62 -14.40 -9.18
C ARG A 89 4.66 -13.37 -9.60
N MET A 90 5.85 -13.45 -9.03
CA MET A 90 6.96 -12.52 -9.28
C MET A 90 7.83 -12.93 -10.46
N GLY A 91 7.54 -14.07 -11.10
CA GLY A 91 8.36 -14.60 -12.20
C GLY A 91 9.76 -15.08 -11.77
N ARG A 92 10.17 -14.84 -10.52
CA ARG A 92 11.43 -15.27 -9.92
C ARG A 92 11.33 -15.33 -8.38
N GLU A 93 12.28 -15.98 -7.75
CA GLU A 93 12.49 -15.80 -6.31
C GLU A 93 13.05 -14.39 -6.06
N VAL A 94 12.44 -13.69 -5.08
CA VAL A 94 12.88 -12.37 -4.63
C VAL A 94 14.00 -12.56 -3.63
N LYS A 95 15.13 -11.87 -3.81
CA LYS A 95 16.28 -12.00 -2.91
C LYS A 95 15.98 -11.37 -1.55
N SER A 96 16.65 -11.85 -0.51
CA SER A 96 16.44 -11.38 0.86
C SER A 96 16.71 -9.87 1.02
N GLU A 97 17.71 -9.33 0.35
CA GLU A 97 18.04 -7.91 0.34
C GLU A 97 17.01 -7.02 -0.38
N GLU A 98 16.15 -7.61 -1.21
CA GLU A 98 15.05 -6.91 -1.88
C GLU A 98 13.77 -6.91 -1.04
N MET A 99 13.78 -7.53 0.13
CA MET A 99 12.61 -7.67 1.00
C MET A 99 12.80 -6.98 2.34
N LEU A 100 11.75 -6.31 2.78
CA LEU A 100 11.60 -5.77 4.13
C LEU A 100 10.29 -6.29 4.73
N VAL A 101 10.37 -6.94 5.87
CA VAL A 101 9.19 -7.34 6.64
C VAL A 101 8.76 -6.16 7.51
N THR A 102 7.49 -5.77 7.39
CA THR A 102 6.92 -4.62 8.11
C THR A 102 5.72 -5.04 8.96
N THR A 103 5.36 -4.23 9.93
CA THR A 103 4.14 -4.41 10.75
C THR A 103 2.91 -3.97 9.95
N GLY A 104 2.59 -4.77 8.93
CA GLY A 104 1.56 -4.48 7.94
C GLY A 104 2.00 -3.48 6.87
N SER A 105 1.22 -3.42 5.78
CA SER A 105 1.52 -2.58 4.60
C SER A 105 1.54 -1.08 4.91
N GLN A 106 0.81 -0.63 5.93
CA GLN A 106 0.78 0.79 6.30
C GLN A 106 2.15 1.29 6.78
N GLU A 107 2.91 0.47 7.51
CA GLU A 107 4.30 0.79 7.88
C GLU A 107 5.19 0.82 6.64
N GLY A 108 5.06 -0.16 5.75
CA GLY A 108 5.80 -0.18 4.48
C GLY A 108 5.57 1.09 3.66
N MET A 109 4.32 1.53 3.55
CA MET A 109 3.97 2.79 2.87
C MET A 109 4.61 4.00 3.54
N ASP A 110 4.56 4.08 4.88
CA ASP A 110 5.15 5.23 5.60
C ASP A 110 6.67 5.27 5.48
N LEU A 111 7.33 4.11 5.57
CA LEU A 111 8.79 4.00 5.38
C LEU A 111 9.22 4.39 3.96
N LEU A 112 8.51 3.90 2.95
CA LEU A 112 8.78 4.24 1.56
C LEU A 112 8.59 5.73 1.30
N CYS A 113 7.51 6.32 1.84
CA CYS A 113 7.30 7.76 1.80
C CYS A 113 8.38 8.54 2.55
N ALA A 114 8.89 8.01 3.67
CA ALA A 114 9.98 8.64 4.42
C ALA A 114 11.29 8.71 3.62
N VAL A 115 11.56 7.67 2.82
CA VAL A 115 12.78 7.59 1.99
C VAL A 115 12.67 8.45 0.73
N LEU A 116 11.50 8.52 0.10
CA LEU A 116 11.35 9.11 -1.22
C LEU A 116 10.86 10.57 -1.22
N LEU A 117 10.15 11.01 -0.17
CA LEU A 117 9.41 12.28 -0.21
C LEU A 117 10.02 13.36 0.68
N ASN A 118 10.13 14.53 0.11
CA ASN A 118 10.22 15.79 0.83
C ASN A 118 8.85 16.49 0.85
N ALA A 119 8.63 17.38 1.82
CA ALA A 119 7.43 18.19 1.85
C ALA A 119 7.30 19.03 0.57
N GLY A 120 6.12 18.96 -0.06
CA GLY A 120 5.85 19.62 -1.34
C GLY A 120 6.13 18.79 -2.60
N ASP A 121 6.80 17.62 -2.48
CA ASP A 121 6.90 16.66 -3.57
C ASP A 121 5.51 16.17 -4.00
N THR A 122 5.38 15.74 -5.24
CA THR A 122 4.10 15.37 -5.84
C THR A 122 4.10 13.88 -6.19
N ILE A 123 2.95 13.25 -5.98
CA ILE A 123 2.69 11.85 -6.31
C ILE A 123 1.51 11.82 -7.28
N ILE A 124 1.60 11.00 -8.33
CA ILE A 124 0.45 10.66 -9.15
C ILE A 124 -0.25 9.48 -8.47
N VAL A 125 -1.54 9.63 -8.25
CA VAL A 125 -2.39 8.62 -7.61
C VAL A 125 -3.63 8.37 -8.45
N GLU A 126 -4.20 7.20 -8.37
CA GLU A 126 -5.53 6.92 -8.93
C GLU A 126 -6.59 7.84 -8.32
N ALA A 127 -7.58 8.22 -9.11
CA ALA A 127 -8.73 9.01 -8.64
C ALA A 127 -10.05 8.31 -9.03
N PRO A 128 -10.72 7.63 -8.07
CA PRO A 128 -10.41 7.53 -6.64
C PRO A 128 -9.32 6.50 -6.29
N THR A 129 -8.76 6.59 -5.06
CA THR A 129 -7.79 5.63 -4.54
C THR A 129 -7.92 5.38 -3.03
N TYR A 130 -7.10 4.47 -2.48
CA TYR A 130 -7.14 4.04 -1.08
C TYR A 130 -6.78 5.17 -0.11
N PRO A 131 -7.68 5.52 0.83
CA PRO A 131 -7.44 6.63 1.76
C PRO A 131 -6.28 6.40 2.73
N GLY A 132 -5.96 5.14 3.04
CA GLY A 132 -4.84 4.79 3.92
C GLY A 132 -3.48 5.15 3.32
N ALA A 133 -3.30 4.89 2.02
CA ALA A 133 -2.11 5.30 1.29
C ALA A 133 -1.98 6.83 1.23
N LEU A 134 -3.09 7.52 0.89
CA LEU A 134 -3.11 8.99 0.89
C LEU A 134 -2.74 9.58 2.26
N HIS A 135 -3.09 8.89 3.35
CA HIS A 135 -2.76 9.34 4.70
C HIS A 135 -1.25 9.27 4.95
N ALA A 136 -0.59 8.14 4.64
CA ALA A 136 0.86 8.01 4.75
C ALA A 136 1.60 9.09 3.94
N MET A 137 1.18 9.29 2.69
CA MET A 137 1.77 10.29 1.79
C MET A 137 1.56 11.72 2.28
N ARG A 138 0.35 12.07 2.76
CA ARG A 138 0.05 13.40 3.34
C ARG A 138 0.87 13.71 4.58
N ASN A 139 1.17 12.71 5.40
CA ASN A 139 1.99 12.88 6.59
C ASN A 139 3.43 13.31 6.25
N ARG A 140 3.87 13.08 5.02
CA ARG A 140 5.15 13.58 4.49
C ARG A 140 5.02 14.91 3.73
N GLY A 141 3.83 15.52 3.74
CA GLY A 141 3.58 16.80 3.06
C GLY A 141 3.47 16.68 1.55
N ALA A 142 3.15 15.49 1.01
CA ALA A 142 3.00 15.27 -0.41
C ALA A 142 1.80 16.03 -1.00
N ARG A 143 1.94 16.44 -2.27
CA ARG A 143 0.88 16.90 -3.15
C ARG A 143 0.43 15.77 -4.06
N PHE A 144 -0.76 15.86 -4.61
CA PHE A 144 -1.32 14.81 -5.45
C PHE A 144 -1.78 15.34 -6.80
N ILE A 145 -1.49 14.55 -7.85
CA ILE A 145 -2.13 14.63 -9.15
C ILE A 145 -3.00 13.39 -9.28
N GLY A 146 -4.32 13.56 -9.40
CA GLY A 146 -5.25 12.47 -9.60
C GLY A 146 -5.27 12.04 -11.06
N ALA A 147 -4.97 10.76 -11.32
CA ALA A 147 -5.09 10.15 -12.63
C ALA A 147 -6.45 9.41 -12.72
N PRO A 148 -7.22 9.59 -13.79
CA PRO A 148 -8.52 8.95 -13.93
C PRO A 148 -8.41 7.44 -14.04
N CYS A 149 -9.47 6.76 -13.61
CA CYS A 149 -9.66 5.31 -13.72
C CYS A 149 -10.96 5.00 -14.45
N ASP A 150 -10.96 3.88 -15.15
CA ASP A 150 -12.14 3.28 -15.77
C ASP A 150 -12.38 1.85 -15.23
N GLU A 151 -13.25 1.08 -15.88
CA GLU A 151 -13.54 -0.31 -15.52
C GLU A 151 -12.32 -1.26 -15.64
N HIS A 152 -11.25 -0.81 -16.30
CA HIS A 152 -9.99 -1.53 -16.46
C HIS A 152 -8.86 -0.96 -15.59
N GLY A 153 -9.18 -0.12 -14.62
CA GLY A 153 -8.24 0.51 -13.68
C GLY A 153 -7.66 1.83 -14.19
N LEU A 154 -6.43 2.12 -13.84
CA LEU A 154 -5.73 3.35 -14.17
C LEU A 154 -5.69 3.62 -15.70
N CYS A 155 -6.13 4.80 -16.12
CA CYS A 155 -6.05 5.25 -17.53
C CYS A 155 -4.61 5.67 -17.86
N VAL A 156 -3.74 4.69 -18.10
CA VAL A 156 -2.29 4.90 -18.30
C VAL A 156 -1.96 5.83 -19.47
N ASP A 157 -2.83 5.88 -20.48
CA ASP A 157 -2.65 6.74 -21.66
C ASP A 157 -2.65 8.23 -21.34
N GLN A 158 -3.26 8.61 -20.22
CA GLN A 158 -3.33 10.01 -19.78
C GLN A 158 -2.14 10.45 -18.94
N LEU A 159 -1.33 9.50 -18.45
CA LEU A 159 -0.18 9.79 -17.60
C LEU A 159 0.85 10.72 -18.24
N PRO A 160 1.24 10.56 -19.52
CA PRO A 160 2.19 11.46 -20.14
C PRO A 160 1.75 12.91 -20.07
N GLN A 161 0.49 13.19 -20.39
CA GLN A 161 -0.07 14.54 -20.33
C GLN A 161 -0.08 15.09 -18.89
N LEU A 162 -0.49 14.28 -17.91
CA LEU A 162 -0.52 14.66 -16.49
C LEU A 162 0.89 14.95 -15.96
N ILE A 163 1.89 14.15 -16.34
CA ILE A 163 3.29 14.32 -15.94
C ILE A 163 3.85 15.61 -16.54
N GLU A 164 3.66 15.81 -17.84
CA GLU A 164 4.19 16.98 -18.53
C GLU A 164 3.54 18.27 -18.01
N GLN A 165 2.22 18.27 -17.82
CA GLN A 165 1.53 19.42 -17.24
C GLN A 165 1.98 19.69 -15.80
N GLY A 166 2.04 18.66 -14.97
CA GLY A 166 2.50 18.79 -13.58
C GLY A 166 3.93 19.37 -13.50
N ARG A 167 4.84 18.92 -14.37
CA ARG A 167 6.20 19.46 -14.44
C ARG A 167 6.23 20.92 -14.88
N LYS A 168 5.39 21.33 -15.84
CA LYS A 168 5.22 22.74 -16.26
C LYS A 168 4.69 23.61 -15.13
N ASP A 169 3.82 23.07 -14.29
CA ASP A 169 3.25 23.75 -13.13
C ASP A 169 4.22 23.76 -11.92
N GLY A 170 5.45 23.28 -12.11
CA GLY A 170 6.49 23.26 -11.09
C GLY A 170 6.38 22.11 -10.08
N HIS A 171 5.61 21.07 -10.37
CA HIS A 171 5.52 19.89 -9.53
C HIS A 171 6.78 19.00 -9.68
N ARG A 172 7.37 18.62 -8.55
CA ARG A 172 8.39 17.59 -8.48
C ARG A 172 7.71 16.24 -8.28
N ILE A 173 7.41 15.56 -9.37
CA ILE A 173 6.74 14.26 -9.36
C ILE A 173 7.77 13.19 -9.01
N LYS A 174 7.47 12.35 -8.00
CA LYS A 174 8.38 11.36 -7.43
C LYS A 174 8.06 9.93 -7.85
N PHE A 175 6.79 9.56 -7.79
CA PHE A 175 6.34 8.23 -8.15
C PHE A 175 4.85 8.21 -8.53
N ILE A 176 4.44 7.07 -9.12
CA ILE A 176 3.07 6.75 -9.43
C ILE A 176 2.63 5.66 -8.45
N TYR A 177 1.55 5.88 -7.71
CA TYR A 177 0.94 4.90 -6.83
C TYR A 177 -0.30 4.29 -7.50
N THR A 178 -0.38 2.98 -7.56
CA THR A 178 -1.50 2.25 -8.16
C THR A 178 -1.81 0.95 -7.43
N ILE A 179 -3.09 0.60 -7.33
CA ILE A 179 -3.58 -0.69 -6.81
C ILE A 179 -3.96 -1.56 -8.00
N VAL A 180 -3.09 -2.50 -8.31
CA VAL A 180 -3.13 -3.22 -9.59
C VAL A 180 -4.19 -4.31 -9.71
N ASN A 181 -4.66 -4.87 -8.59
CA ASN A 181 -5.70 -5.91 -8.55
C ASN A 181 -6.85 -5.50 -7.64
N PHE A 182 -8.10 -5.60 -8.14
CA PHE A 182 -9.30 -5.32 -7.37
C PHE A 182 -9.22 -3.98 -6.62
N GLN A 183 -8.86 -2.95 -7.37
CA GLN A 183 -8.57 -1.60 -6.90
C GLN A 183 -9.60 -1.09 -5.87
N ASN A 184 -9.12 -0.49 -4.81
CA ASN A 184 -9.95 0.09 -3.78
C ASN A 184 -10.11 1.61 -4.03
N PRO A 185 -11.35 2.10 -4.38
CA PRO A 185 -12.63 1.43 -4.17
C PRO A 185 -13.29 0.84 -5.43
N SER A 186 -12.69 0.92 -6.63
CA SER A 186 -13.38 0.62 -7.89
C SER A 186 -13.61 -0.88 -8.15
N GLY A 187 -12.80 -1.75 -7.58
CA GLY A 187 -12.78 -3.19 -7.86
C GLY A 187 -12.12 -3.57 -9.19
N ALA A 188 -11.66 -2.60 -9.98
CA ALA A 188 -11.02 -2.84 -11.27
C ALA A 188 -9.67 -3.55 -11.12
N THR A 189 -9.27 -4.28 -12.14
CA THR A 189 -7.94 -4.90 -12.25
C THR A 189 -7.22 -4.33 -13.47
N LEU A 190 -6.01 -3.81 -13.25
CA LEU A 190 -5.17 -3.29 -14.30
C LEU A 190 -4.70 -4.44 -15.20
N SER A 191 -5.00 -4.35 -16.51
CA SER A 191 -4.63 -5.38 -17.47
C SER A 191 -3.12 -5.49 -17.66
N GLU A 192 -2.65 -6.63 -18.13
CA GLU A 192 -1.23 -6.86 -18.42
C GLU A 192 -0.67 -5.81 -19.41
N GLU A 193 -1.41 -5.49 -20.45
CA GLU A 193 -1.05 -4.45 -21.43
C GLU A 193 -0.87 -3.08 -20.77
N ARG A 194 -1.78 -2.71 -19.87
CA ARG A 194 -1.66 -1.43 -19.14
C ARG A 194 -0.50 -1.43 -18.15
N ARG A 195 -0.18 -2.58 -17.54
CA ARG A 195 1.00 -2.71 -16.66
C ARG A 195 2.29 -2.51 -17.43
N ALA A 196 2.42 -3.17 -18.59
CA ALA A 196 3.57 -2.98 -19.48
C ALA A 196 3.71 -1.52 -19.92
N LYS A 197 2.61 -0.90 -20.34
CA LYS A 197 2.62 0.52 -20.74
C LYS A 197 2.95 1.47 -19.58
N LEU A 198 2.49 1.16 -18.37
CA LEU A 198 2.82 1.94 -17.19
C LEU A 198 4.32 1.89 -16.90
N LEU A 199 4.94 0.71 -17.05
CA LEU A 199 6.39 0.53 -16.90
C LEU A 199 7.16 1.37 -17.94
N GLU A 200 6.79 1.29 -19.23
CA GLU A 200 7.39 2.13 -20.30
C GLU A 200 7.29 3.64 -19.99
N ILE A 201 6.13 4.09 -19.47
CA ILE A 201 5.92 5.48 -19.10
C ILE A 201 6.81 5.85 -17.91
N ALA A 202 6.89 5.00 -16.88
CA ALA A 202 7.73 5.24 -15.71
C ALA A 202 9.21 5.35 -16.09
N GLU A 203 9.70 4.44 -16.93
CA GLU A 203 11.06 4.48 -17.47
C GLU A 203 11.31 5.76 -18.27
N LYS A 204 10.42 6.10 -19.22
CA LYS A 204 10.54 7.30 -20.05
C LYS A 204 10.63 8.59 -19.24
N TYR A 205 9.88 8.67 -18.14
CA TYR A 205 9.80 9.90 -17.33
C TYR A 205 10.66 9.87 -16.06
N ASP A 206 11.47 8.82 -15.87
CA ASP A 206 12.32 8.61 -14.68
C ASP A 206 11.49 8.68 -13.38
N LEU A 207 10.46 7.85 -13.30
CA LEU A 207 9.54 7.76 -12.17
C LEU A 207 9.52 6.35 -11.59
N VAL A 208 9.41 6.27 -10.28
CA VAL A 208 9.18 5.00 -9.58
C VAL A 208 7.69 4.63 -9.66
N ILE A 209 7.39 3.33 -9.77
CA ILE A 209 6.04 2.81 -9.59
C ILE A 209 5.95 2.23 -8.18
N PHE A 210 4.95 2.65 -7.42
CA PHE A 210 4.56 2.00 -6.18
C PHE A 210 3.35 1.10 -6.47
N GLU A 211 3.63 -0.17 -6.71
CA GLU A 211 2.63 -1.21 -6.92
C GLU A 211 2.10 -1.71 -5.58
N ASP A 212 0.81 -1.48 -5.30
CA ASP A 212 0.11 -1.98 -4.12
C ASP A 212 -0.81 -3.15 -4.51
N ASP A 213 -0.56 -4.34 -3.95
CA ASP A 213 -1.31 -5.55 -4.33
C ASP A 213 -1.80 -6.35 -3.11
N PRO A 214 -2.71 -5.78 -2.31
CA PRO A 214 -3.26 -6.48 -1.14
C PRO A 214 -4.24 -7.60 -1.50
N TYR A 215 -4.80 -7.58 -2.72
CA TYR A 215 -5.91 -8.44 -3.10
C TYR A 215 -5.59 -9.46 -4.18
N GLY A 216 -4.41 -9.47 -4.76
CA GLY A 216 -4.08 -10.33 -5.90
C GLY A 216 -4.22 -11.83 -5.63
N HIS A 217 -4.06 -12.26 -4.37
CA HIS A 217 -4.31 -13.65 -3.95
C HIS A 217 -5.79 -13.99 -3.74
N LEU A 218 -6.69 -13.00 -3.70
CA LEU A 218 -8.12 -13.18 -3.47
C LEU A 218 -8.92 -13.29 -4.79
N ARG A 219 -8.30 -13.77 -5.85
CA ARG A 219 -8.95 -13.90 -7.15
C ARG A 219 -9.85 -15.13 -7.21
N TYR A 220 -11.16 -14.91 -7.40
CA TYR A 220 -12.16 -15.99 -7.52
C TYR A 220 -12.46 -16.40 -8.96
N ARG A 221 -12.17 -15.52 -9.95
CA ARG A 221 -12.44 -15.75 -11.37
C ARG A 221 -11.33 -15.14 -12.23
N GLY A 222 -11.15 -15.70 -13.44
CA GLY A 222 -10.14 -15.26 -14.38
C GLY A 222 -8.73 -15.75 -14.05
N SER A 223 -7.77 -15.35 -14.84
CA SER A 223 -6.36 -15.73 -14.70
C SER A 223 -5.59 -14.71 -13.86
N HIS A 224 -4.49 -15.15 -13.29
CA HIS A 224 -3.52 -14.28 -12.66
C HIS A 224 -2.90 -13.34 -13.70
N VAL A 225 -2.73 -12.07 -13.33
CA VAL A 225 -2.04 -11.07 -14.16
C VAL A 225 -0.64 -10.86 -13.54
N PRO A 226 0.44 -10.93 -14.32
CA PRO A 226 1.80 -10.68 -13.84
C PRO A 226 1.91 -9.34 -13.10
N THR A 227 2.70 -9.29 -12.05
CA THR A 227 2.97 -8.04 -11.34
C THR A 227 3.83 -7.11 -12.20
N ILE A 228 3.73 -5.79 -12.00
CA ILE A 228 4.63 -4.84 -12.67
C ILE A 228 6.07 -5.16 -12.31
N PHE A 229 6.32 -5.50 -11.03
CA PHE A 229 7.62 -5.95 -10.55
C PHE A 229 8.19 -7.15 -11.32
N SER A 230 7.34 -8.08 -11.79
CA SER A 230 7.81 -9.25 -12.56
C SER A 230 8.09 -8.93 -14.03
N MET A 231 7.64 -7.78 -14.51
CA MET A 231 7.83 -7.31 -15.89
C MET A 231 9.06 -6.40 -16.01
N ASP A 232 9.50 -5.82 -14.87
CA ASP A 232 10.70 -4.98 -14.73
C ASP A 232 11.96 -5.86 -14.62
#